data_7ae8629c07dde0a1005c712d6e8548b4
#
_entry.id   7ae8629c07dde0a1005c712d6e8548b4
#
_cell.length_a   1.000
_cell.length_b   1.000
_cell.length_c   1.000
_cell.angle_alpha   90.00
_cell.angle_beta   90.00
_cell.angle_gamma   90.00
#
_symmetry.space_group_name_H-M   'P 1'
#
loop_
_entity.id
_entity.type
_entity.pdbx_description
1 polymer ?
#
loop_
_entity_poly.entity_id
_entity_poly.type
_entity_poly.pdbx_seq_one_letter_code
_entity_poly.pdbx_strand_id
1 'polypeptide(L)'
;MKSPVVFQQMSMIVKPLVYRFSTNYCSPSKNTWLVFDGLPLLFVLMLFSINASALQDAPTILETKACGSCHVIPGVKDAYGKAGPSLKGLSERSRIAGDSLENNTENMRMWLTDPKSIKPATLMPNMGLTEEEVQIVIEYLNTL
;
A
#
# COMPACT_ATOMS: atom_id res chain seq x y z
N MET A 1 42.88 -34.72 -12.75
CA MET A 1 42.01 -35.57 -11.93
C MET A 1 40.75 -34.76 -11.60
N LYS A 2 39.64 -35.14 -12.22
CA LYS A 2 38.35 -34.42 -12.11
C LYS A 2 37.45 -35.18 -11.16
N SER A 3 36.97 -34.56 -10.09
CA SER A 3 35.91 -35.10 -9.24
C SER A 3 34.58 -34.52 -9.62
N PRO A 4 33.51 -35.32 -9.82
CA PRO A 4 32.18 -34.80 -10.13
C PRO A 4 31.41 -34.47 -8.83
N VAL A 5 30.85 -33.28 -8.81
CA VAL A 5 29.90 -32.85 -7.79
C VAL A 5 28.54 -33.51 -8.06
N VAL A 6 28.11 -34.34 -7.12
CA VAL A 6 26.82 -35.01 -7.15
C VAL A 6 25.71 -34.00 -6.80
N PHE A 7 24.87 -33.70 -7.77
CA PHE A 7 23.67 -32.87 -7.58
C PHE A 7 22.55 -33.76 -7.03
N GLN A 8 22.33 -33.67 -5.72
CA GLN A 8 21.28 -34.41 -5.05
C GLN A 8 19.97 -33.62 -5.12
N GLN A 9 19.09 -34.04 -6.03
CA GLN A 9 17.72 -33.56 -6.14
C GLN A 9 16.92 -34.04 -4.92
N MET A 10 16.56 -33.11 -4.04
CA MET A 10 15.52 -33.34 -3.04
C MET A 10 14.15 -33.11 -3.70
N SER A 11 13.55 -34.21 -4.14
CA SER A 11 12.15 -34.27 -4.56
C SER A 11 11.26 -34.20 -3.33
N MET A 12 10.69 -33.03 -3.07
CA MET A 12 9.60 -32.90 -2.06
C MET A 12 8.31 -33.40 -2.68
N ILE A 13 7.93 -34.60 -2.27
CA ILE A 13 6.63 -35.18 -2.58
C ILE A 13 5.56 -34.43 -1.77
N VAL A 14 4.85 -33.53 -2.43
CA VAL A 14 3.65 -32.91 -1.87
C VAL A 14 2.50 -33.93 -2.00
N LYS A 15 2.14 -34.56 -0.87
CA LYS A 15 0.95 -35.41 -0.80
C LYS A 15 -0.30 -34.51 -0.79
N PRO A 16 -1.25 -34.70 -1.71
CA PRO A 16 -2.53 -33.99 -1.61
C PRO A 16 -3.34 -34.58 -0.45
N LEU A 17 -3.68 -33.73 0.50
CA LEU A 17 -4.59 -34.04 1.59
C LEU A 17 -6.01 -34.14 1.01
N VAL A 18 -6.43 -35.36 0.69
CA VAL A 18 -7.82 -35.62 0.26
C VAL A 18 -8.71 -35.53 1.49
N TYR A 19 -9.37 -34.41 1.65
CA TYR A 19 -10.40 -34.21 2.66
C TYR A 19 -11.64 -35.04 2.26
N ARG A 20 -11.80 -36.19 2.90
CA ARG A 20 -12.95 -37.06 2.72
C ARG A 20 -14.15 -36.48 3.51
N PHE A 21 -14.96 -35.67 2.84
CA PHE A 21 -16.24 -35.25 3.36
C PHE A 21 -17.14 -36.47 3.54
N SER A 22 -17.30 -36.93 4.78
CA SER A 22 -18.32 -37.89 5.16
C SER A 22 -19.66 -37.15 5.18
N THR A 23 -20.47 -37.35 4.13
CA THR A 23 -21.82 -36.84 4.05
C THR A 23 -22.74 -37.78 4.87
N ASN A 24 -22.80 -37.58 6.17
CA ASN A 24 -23.92 -38.07 6.94
C ASN A 24 -25.11 -37.15 6.69
N TYR A 25 -25.83 -37.41 5.61
CA TYR A 25 -27.09 -36.74 5.32
C TYR A 25 -28.16 -37.31 6.28
N CYS A 26 -28.34 -36.64 7.42
CA CYS A 26 -29.46 -36.87 8.29
C CYS A 26 -30.69 -36.23 7.64
N SER A 27 -31.62 -37.06 7.17
CA SER A 27 -32.88 -36.65 6.56
C SER A 27 -33.69 -35.77 7.55
N PRO A 28 -34.03 -34.51 7.19
CA PRO A 28 -34.88 -33.71 8.05
C PRO A 28 -36.33 -34.20 7.95
N SER A 29 -36.87 -34.54 9.10
CA SER A 29 -38.27 -34.73 9.34
C SER A 29 -39.10 -33.57 8.80
N LYS A 30 -40.13 -33.90 8.04
CA LYS A 30 -41.15 -32.99 7.55
C LYS A 30 -41.86 -32.29 8.73
N ASN A 31 -42.05 -30.97 8.60
CA ASN A 31 -42.85 -30.06 9.41
C ASN A 31 -42.09 -29.18 10.39
N THR A 32 -41.46 -28.14 9.84
CA THR A 32 -41.46 -26.83 10.51
C THR A 32 -41.29 -25.76 9.41
N TRP A 33 -42.41 -25.36 8.84
CA TRP A 33 -42.51 -24.09 8.12
C TRP A 33 -42.42 -22.98 9.19
N LEU A 34 -41.21 -22.63 9.62
CA LEU A 34 -41.02 -21.36 10.27
C LEU A 34 -40.97 -20.32 9.13
N VAL A 35 -42.15 -19.73 9.00
CA VAL A 35 -42.37 -18.52 8.23
C VAL A 35 -41.42 -17.44 8.77
N PHE A 36 -40.24 -17.29 8.20
CA PHE A 36 -39.49 -16.06 8.29
C PHE A 36 -40.07 -15.06 7.29
N ASP A 37 -41.38 -14.72 7.57
CA ASP A 37 -42.00 -13.59 6.92
C ASP A 37 -41.25 -12.33 7.30
N GLY A 38 -40.62 -11.71 6.29
CA GLY A 38 -40.48 -10.28 6.29
C GLY A 38 -39.24 -9.70 6.95
N LEU A 39 -38.08 -10.34 6.89
CA LEU A 39 -36.86 -9.54 7.05
C LEU A 39 -36.57 -8.90 5.70
N PRO A 40 -36.80 -7.59 5.56
CA PRO A 40 -36.75 -6.96 4.24
C PRO A 40 -35.38 -7.13 3.62
N LEU A 41 -35.37 -7.60 2.38
CA LEU A 41 -34.21 -7.70 1.50
C LEU A 41 -33.36 -6.40 1.50
N LEU A 42 -33.99 -5.27 1.85
CA LEU A 42 -33.38 -3.97 2.08
C LEU A 42 -32.40 -3.92 3.27
N PHE A 43 -32.58 -4.77 4.31
CA PHE A 43 -31.67 -4.77 5.46
C PHE A 43 -30.37 -5.52 5.15
N VAL A 44 -30.43 -6.52 4.27
CA VAL A 44 -29.22 -7.23 3.80
C VAL A 44 -28.42 -6.35 2.83
N LEU A 45 -29.07 -5.49 2.06
CA LEU A 45 -28.41 -4.55 1.17
C LEU A 45 -27.70 -3.39 1.93
N MET A 46 -28.15 -3.05 3.13
CA MET A 46 -27.48 -2.04 3.96
C MET A 46 -26.18 -2.52 4.60
N LEU A 47 -25.95 -3.83 4.73
CA LEU A 47 -24.73 -4.38 5.31
C LEU A 47 -23.57 -4.47 4.30
N PHE A 48 -23.83 -4.26 3.01
CA PHE A 48 -22.83 -4.15 1.95
C PHE A 48 -22.49 -2.71 1.61
N SER A 49 -22.45 -1.82 2.61
CA SER A 49 -21.69 -0.57 2.47
C SER A 49 -20.21 -0.93 2.48
N ILE A 50 -19.73 -1.50 1.38
CA ILE A 50 -18.30 -1.59 1.11
C ILE A 50 -17.82 -0.15 1.09
N ASN A 51 -17.10 0.25 2.14
CA ASN A 51 -16.27 1.44 2.08
C ASN A 51 -15.26 1.18 0.96
N ALA A 52 -15.60 1.56 -0.24
CA ALA A 52 -14.64 1.76 -1.31
C ALA A 52 -13.81 2.97 -0.87
N SER A 53 -12.84 2.76 0.02
CA SER A 53 -11.71 3.65 0.14
C SER A 53 -11.15 3.68 -1.27
N ALA A 54 -11.40 4.78 -1.99
CA ALA A 54 -10.85 4.98 -3.30
C ALA A 54 -9.34 4.77 -3.15
N LEU A 55 -8.80 3.73 -3.80
CA LEU A 55 -7.35 3.53 -3.89
C LEU A 55 -6.82 4.77 -4.59
N GLN A 56 -6.35 5.75 -3.81
CA GLN A 56 -5.71 6.94 -4.36
C GLN A 56 -4.33 6.51 -4.82
N ASP A 57 -4.04 6.73 -6.10
CA ASP A 57 -2.70 6.54 -6.63
C ASP A 57 -1.76 7.68 -6.17
N ALA A 58 -0.47 7.42 -6.12
CA ALA A 58 0.51 8.41 -5.67
C ALA A 58 0.48 9.73 -6.46
N PRO A 59 0.36 9.76 -7.80
CA PRO A 59 0.20 11.00 -8.54
C PRO A 59 -0.98 11.85 -8.06
N THR A 60 -2.15 11.25 -7.84
CA THR A 60 -3.34 11.94 -7.34
C THR A 60 -3.12 12.52 -5.94
N ILE A 61 -2.46 11.78 -5.04
CA ILE A 61 -2.10 12.28 -3.71
C ILE A 61 -1.16 13.48 -3.84
N LEU A 62 -0.09 13.36 -4.64
CA LEU A 62 0.90 14.42 -4.85
C LEU A 62 0.31 15.69 -5.47
N GLU A 63 -0.68 15.56 -6.38
CA GLU A 63 -1.45 16.67 -6.93
C GLU A 63 -2.34 17.30 -5.86
N THR A 64 -3.16 16.52 -5.16
CA THR A 64 -4.11 16.99 -4.15
C THR A 64 -3.42 17.68 -2.98
N LYS A 65 -2.26 17.17 -2.56
CA LYS A 65 -1.42 17.77 -1.52
C LYS A 65 -0.51 18.89 -2.06
N ALA A 66 -0.67 19.26 -3.34
CA ALA A 66 0.07 20.35 -3.98
C ALA A 66 1.61 20.24 -3.89
N CYS A 67 2.16 19.03 -3.83
CA CYS A 67 3.61 18.81 -3.77
C CYS A 67 4.34 19.39 -4.99
N GLY A 68 3.67 19.32 -6.16
CA GLY A 68 4.15 19.88 -7.43
C GLY A 68 4.31 21.40 -7.45
N SER A 69 3.71 22.13 -6.50
CA SER A 69 3.88 23.59 -6.40
C SER A 69 5.32 23.98 -6.02
N CYS A 70 6.01 23.10 -5.28
CA CYS A 70 7.38 23.31 -4.84
C CYS A 70 8.40 22.41 -5.54
N HIS A 71 7.99 21.23 -5.97
CA HIS A 71 8.87 20.21 -6.53
C HIS A 71 8.59 19.93 -8.01
N VAL A 72 9.65 19.62 -8.76
CA VAL A 72 9.52 18.95 -10.05
C VAL A 72 9.39 17.45 -9.78
N ILE A 73 8.26 16.85 -10.17
CA ILE A 73 7.95 15.45 -9.91
C ILE A 73 7.60 14.77 -11.23
N PRO A 74 8.44 13.86 -11.75
CA PRO A 74 8.13 13.09 -12.94
C PRO A 74 6.81 12.33 -12.79
N GLY A 75 5.98 12.31 -13.83
CA GLY A 75 4.72 11.57 -13.84
C GLY A 75 3.55 12.24 -13.10
N VAL A 76 3.78 13.39 -12.46
CA VAL A 76 2.73 14.16 -11.77
C VAL A 76 2.41 15.40 -12.60
N LYS A 77 1.11 15.63 -12.84
CA LYS A 77 0.64 16.74 -13.64
C LYS A 77 0.97 18.08 -12.97
N ASP A 78 1.37 19.06 -13.77
CA ASP A 78 1.66 20.45 -13.34
C ASP A 78 2.70 20.57 -12.20
N ALA A 79 3.54 19.54 -11.99
CA ALA A 79 4.58 19.51 -10.96
C ALA A 79 5.90 20.09 -11.48
N TYR A 80 5.96 21.42 -11.58
CA TYR A 80 7.14 22.17 -12.08
C TYR A 80 7.69 23.16 -11.08
N GLY A 81 7.36 23.03 -9.80
CA GLY A 81 7.83 23.90 -8.74
C GLY A 81 9.36 23.90 -8.58
N LYS A 82 9.93 25.05 -8.20
CA LYS A 82 11.38 25.26 -8.06
C LYS A 82 11.77 25.70 -6.64
N ALA A 83 10.82 25.81 -5.73
CA ALA A 83 11.09 26.17 -4.34
C ALA A 83 11.72 25.03 -3.54
N GLY A 84 11.43 23.79 -3.93
CA GLY A 84 12.06 22.57 -3.43
C GLY A 84 12.97 21.92 -4.47
N PRO A 85 13.77 20.92 -4.09
CA PRO A 85 14.59 20.17 -5.02
C PRO A 85 13.73 19.35 -5.99
N SER A 86 14.21 19.14 -7.22
CA SER A 86 13.58 18.19 -8.14
C SER A 86 13.60 16.78 -7.53
N LEU A 87 12.51 16.03 -7.64
CA LEU A 87 12.43 14.65 -7.18
C LEU A 87 12.84 13.64 -8.27
N LYS A 88 13.20 14.11 -9.45
CA LYS A 88 13.77 13.24 -10.50
C LYS A 88 15.07 12.59 -10.00
N GLY A 89 15.19 11.28 -10.16
CA GLY A 89 16.37 10.51 -9.73
C GLY A 89 16.50 10.46 -8.20
N LEU A 90 15.38 10.54 -7.46
CA LEU A 90 15.41 10.52 -6.01
C LEU A 90 15.86 9.15 -5.48
N SER A 91 15.45 8.05 -6.11
CA SER A 91 15.83 6.69 -5.71
C SER A 91 17.34 6.43 -5.77
N GLU A 92 18.06 7.16 -6.63
CA GLU A 92 19.52 7.01 -6.78
C GLU A 92 20.34 7.85 -5.78
N ARG A 93 19.68 8.72 -5.02
CA ARG A 93 20.37 9.59 -4.05
C ARG A 93 20.63 8.82 -2.77
N SER A 94 21.82 9.02 -2.21
CA SER A 94 22.16 8.48 -0.89
C SER A 94 21.54 9.27 0.27
N ARG A 95 21.13 10.52 0.03
CA ARG A 95 20.62 11.42 1.08
C ARG A 95 19.42 12.23 0.61
N ILE A 96 18.56 12.57 1.59
CA ILE A 96 17.36 13.39 1.43
C ILE A 96 17.34 14.56 2.44
N ALA A 97 16.28 15.37 2.42
CA ALA A 97 16.06 16.49 3.34
C ALA A 97 17.21 17.52 3.34
N GLY A 98 17.85 17.75 2.16
CA GLY A 98 19.03 18.62 2.06
C GLY A 98 20.21 18.08 2.86
N ASP A 99 20.55 16.84 2.62
CA ASP A 99 21.64 16.05 3.23
C ASP A 99 21.51 15.79 4.75
N SER A 100 20.33 16.02 5.31
CA SER A 100 20.10 15.80 6.75
C SER A 100 19.85 14.32 7.10
N LEU A 101 19.30 13.53 6.16
CA LEU A 101 18.92 12.13 6.38
C LEU A 101 19.49 11.21 5.29
N GLU A 102 19.76 9.98 5.63
CA GLU A 102 20.00 8.92 4.65
C GLU A 102 18.70 8.65 3.86
N ASN A 103 18.83 8.32 2.59
CA ASN A 103 17.68 7.96 1.75
C ASN A 103 17.29 6.52 1.98
N ASN A 104 16.36 6.32 2.89
CA ASN A 104 15.72 5.04 3.16
C ASN A 104 14.24 5.26 3.52
N THR A 105 13.46 4.20 3.49
CA THR A 105 12.01 4.22 3.71
C THR A 105 11.63 4.87 5.05
N GLU A 106 12.33 4.55 6.12
CA GLU A 106 12.03 5.06 7.46
C GLU A 106 12.29 6.56 7.56
N ASN A 107 13.44 7.02 7.10
CA ASN A 107 13.77 8.44 7.08
C ASN A 107 12.86 9.25 6.16
N MET A 108 12.47 8.67 5.03
CA MET A 108 11.50 9.30 4.11
C MET A 108 10.12 9.42 4.77
N ARG A 109 9.68 8.40 5.51
CA ARG A 109 8.46 8.43 6.32
C ARG A 109 8.49 9.57 7.33
N MET A 110 9.52 9.64 8.16
CA MET A 110 9.68 10.71 9.14
C MET A 110 9.67 12.10 8.49
N TRP A 111 10.39 12.24 7.37
CA TRP A 111 10.46 13.51 6.64
C TRP A 111 9.11 13.94 6.05
N LEU A 112 8.33 13.02 5.49
CA LEU A 112 7.01 13.31 4.91
C LEU A 112 5.96 13.60 5.98
N THR A 113 6.08 12.98 7.15
CA THR A 113 5.14 13.16 8.27
C THR A 113 5.35 14.50 8.97
N ASP A 114 6.56 14.84 9.34
CA ASP A 114 6.89 16.11 9.99
C ASP A 114 8.30 16.62 9.62
N PRO A 115 8.40 17.36 8.51
CA PRO A 115 9.69 17.91 8.06
C PRO A 115 10.37 18.83 9.08
N LYS A 116 9.56 19.56 9.85
CA LYS A 116 10.09 20.55 10.81
C LYS A 116 10.67 19.93 12.07
N SER A 117 10.25 18.75 12.46
CA SER A 117 10.84 18.02 13.58
C SER A 117 12.29 17.63 13.29
N ILE A 118 12.61 17.37 12.00
CA ILE A 118 13.95 16.99 11.55
C ILE A 118 14.80 18.21 11.23
N LYS A 119 14.20 19.17 10.52
CA LYS A 119 14.88 20.39 10.09
C LYS A 119 14.00 21.61 10.34
N PRO A 120 14.08 22.23 11.53
CA PRO A 120 13.19 23.34 11.92
C PRO A 120 13.17 24.51 10.93
N ALA A 121 14.28 24.77 10.24
CA ALA A 121 14.39 25.84 9.24
C ALA A 121 13.95 25.43 7.83
N THR A 122 13.37 24.24 7.62
CA THR A 122 12.89 23.82 6.30
C THR A 122 11.72 24.69 5.82
N LEU A 123 11.68 24.95 4.51
CA LEU A 123 10.53 25.57 3.87
C LEU A 123 9.43 24.55 3.54
N MET A 124 9.73 23.26 3.59
CA MET A 124 8.75 22.22 3.36
C MET A 124 7.76 22.18 4.55
N PRO A 125 6.47 22.44 4.33
CA PRO A 125 5.48 22.38 5.40
C PRO A 125 5.08 20.93 5.67
N ASN A 126 4.40 20.69 6.81
CA ASN A 126 3.65 19.45 7.00
C ASN A 126 2.45 19.47 6.04
N MET A 127 2.38 18.48 5.16
CA MET A 127 1.34 18.36 4.11
C MET A 127 0.07 17.66 4.59
N GLY A 128 0.01 17.23 5.85
CA GLY A 128 -1.16 16.53 6.40
C GLY A 128 -1.44 15.21 5.71
N LEU A 129 -0.39 14.47 5.35
CA LEU A 129 -0.52 13.11 4.80
C LEU A 129 -0.99 12.16 5.90
N THR A 130 -1.91 11.27 5.57
CA THR A 130 -2.22 10.12 6.42
C THR A 130 -1.10 9.09 6.33
N GLU A 131 -1.02 8.16 7.28
CA GLU A 131 -0.01 7.10 7.25
C GLU A 131 -0.08 6.24 5.98
N GLU A 132 -1.29 5.99 5.49
CA GLU A 132 -1.51 5.27 4.24
C GLU A 132 -1.02 6.08 3.03
N GLU A 133 -1.34 7.37 2.96
CA GLU A 133 -0.85 8.26 1.91
C GLU A 133 0.68 8.37 1.92
N VAL A 134 1.30 8.43 3.10
CA VAL A 134 2.76 8.44 3.26
C VAL A 134 3.36 7.17 2.64
N GLN A 135 2.79 6.00 2.93
CA GLN A 135 3.29 4.74 2.38
C GLN A 135 3.20 4.71 0.84
N ILE A 136 2.05 5.09 0.29
CA ILE A 136 1.82 5.14 -1.16
C ILE A 136 2.80 6.11 -1.85
N VAL A 137 3.00 7.28 -1.25
CA VAL A 137 3.93 8.29 -1.76
C VAL A 137 5.38 7.78 -1.71
N ILE A 138 5.81 7.12 -0.64
CA ILE A 138 7.16 6.55 -0.52
C ILE A 138 7.40 5.51 -1.63
N GLU A 139 6.46 4.61 -1.85
CA GLU A 139 6.58 3.59 -2.89
C GLU A 139 6.78 4.23 -4.27
N TYR A 140 6.01 5.27 -4.58
CA TYR A 140 6.18 6.02 -5.82
C TYR A 140 7.53 6.74 -5.91
N LEU A 141 7.93 7.44 -4.86
CA LEU A 141 9.19 8.19 -4.82
C LEU A 141 10.42 7.29 -4.98
N ASN A 142 10.33 6.04 -4.53
CA ASN A 142 11.38 5.04 -4.73
C ASN A 142 11.49 4.54 -6.19
N THR A 143 10.56 4.93 -7.08
CA THR A 143 10.62 4.61 -8.51
C THR A 143 11.21 5.74 -9.36
N LEU A 144 11.46 6.91 -8.77
CA LEU A 144 11.89 8.12 -9.49
C LEU A 144 13.39 8.21 -9.67
#